data_4e9bb1e97fb624a99306b0b993037107
#
_entry.id   4e9bb1e97fb624a99306b0b993037107
#
_cell.length_a   1.000
_cell.length_b   1.000
_cell.length_c   1.000
_cell.angle_alpha   90.00
_cell.angle_beta   90.00
_cell.angle_gamma   90.00
#
_symmetry.space_group_name_H-M   'P 1'
#
loop_
_entity.id
_entity.type
_entity.pdbx_description
1 polymer ?
#
loop_
_entity_poly.entity_id
_entity_poly.type
_entity_poly.pdbx_seq_one_letter_code
_entity_poly.pdbx_strand_id
1 'polypeptide(L)'
;GPTELEAAKTPNLDRLAEESALGLLTPVYPGLAPGSGPGHLALFGYDPFRYVVGRGALSALGLGADFREGDVALRGNFATLDPEGKVVDRRAGRPPTEENQRVVAKLKEAIPRIEDVEVHFYTESEHRFLVVLRGEGLGDAVTDTDPQKTGLPPLKAKALDEASERTARLVNLLSERIREVLKDEPRMNGALFRGASKKPSFPRMQEVYKLTPAAIASYPMYKGLASLVGMEVLPVEGEGDALEGKLKALKENW
;
A
#
# COMPACT_ATOMS: atom_id res chain seq x y z
N GLY A 1 15.41 -29.03 -10.71
CA GLY A 1 14.23 -29.25 -11.53
C GLY A 1 13.96 -28.04 -12.40
N PRO A 2 13.04 -28.13 -13.35
CA PRO A 2 12.66 -26.98 -14.19
C PRO A 2 12.03 -25.88 -13.34
N THR A 3 12.11 -24.65 -13.79
CA THR A 3 11.38 -23.51 -13.22
C THR A 3 9.88 -23.63 -13.53
N GLU A 4 9.05 -22.82 -12.87
CA GLU A 4 7.59 -22.80 -13.10
C GLU A 4 7.27 -22.48 -14.55
N LEU A 5 8.02 -21.54 -15.15
CA LEU A 5 7.81 -21.14 -16.55
C LEU A 5 8.22 -22.25 -17.52
N GLU A 6 9.33 -22.95 -17.27
CA GLU A 6 9.75 -24.11 -18.07
C GLU A 6 8.79 -25.30 -17.97
N ALA A 7 8.08 -25.45 -16.84
CA ALA A 7 7.10 -26.51 -16.64
C ALA A 7 5.70 -26.14 -17.18
N ALA A 8 5.42 -24.87 -17.38
CA ALA A 8 4.12 -24.39 -17.87
C ALA A 8 3.92 -24.68 -19.38
N LYS A 9 2.67 -24.88 -19.77
CA LYS A 9 2.29 -25.00 -21.19
C LYS A 9 1.96 -23.62 -21.73
N THR A 10 2.93 -22.95 -22.34
CA THR A 10 2.82 -21.55 -22.80
C THR A 10 3.16 -21.37 -24.29
N PRO A 11 2.43 -22.05 -25.20
CA PRO A 11 2.83 -22.14 -26.62
C PRO A 11 2.92 -20.77 -27.34
N ASN A 12 2.15 -19.78 -26.89
CA ASN A 12 2.22 -18.44 -27.46
C ASN A 12 3.42 -17.65 -26.94
N LEU A 13 3.78 -17.81 -25.64
CA LEU A 13 4.97 -17.19 -25.08
C LEU A 13 6.23 -17.87 -25.61
N ASP A 14 6.22 -19.20 -25.74
CA ASP A 14 7.32 -19.99 -26.28
C ASP A 14 7.67 -19.51 -27.70
N ARG A 15 6.66 -19.40 -28.59
CA ARG A 15 6.85 -18.86 -29.94
C ARG A 15 7.36 -17.43 -29.93
N LEU A 16 6.81 -16.58 -29.09
CA LEU A 16 7.27 -15.19 -28.96
C LEU A 16 8.72 -15.12 -28.49
N ALA A 17 9.13 -16.00 -27.58
CA ALA A 17 10.50 -16.10 -27.11
C ALA A 17 11.48 -16.52 -28.21
N GLU A 18 11.09 -17.48 -29.07
CA GLU A 18 11.90 -17.92 -30.22
C GLU A 18 12.15 -16.79 -31.24
N GLU A 19 11.19 -15.87 -31.40
CA GLU A 19 11.25 -14.74 -32.34
C GLU A 19 11.83 -13.46 -31.70
N SER A 20 12.18 -13.47 -30.40
CA SER A 20 12.54 -12.26 -29.64
C SER A 20 13.98 -12.29 -29.14
N ALA A 21 14.56 -11.11 -28.94
CA ALA A 21 15.78 -10.93 -28.15
C ALA A 21 15.42 -10.94 -26.67
N LEU A 22 15.91 -11.91 -25.94
CA LEU A 22 15.63 -12.09 -24.51
C LEU A 22 16.84 -11.69 -23.66
N GLY A 23 16.58 -11.32 -22.41
CA GLY A 23 17.60 -10.98 -21.44
C GLY A 23 17.07 -11.00 -20.00
N LEU A 24 17.98 -10.83 -19.06
CA LEU A 24 17.68 -10.69 -17.64
C LEU A 24 17.84 -9.24 -17.20
N LEU A 25 16.88 -8.74 -16.45
CA LEU A 25 16.91 -7.42 -15.85
C LEU A 25 17.04 -7.53 -14.32
N THR A 26 17.95 -6.78 -13.74
CA THR A 26 18.00 -6.55 -12.30
C THR A 26 17.24 -5.25 -12.00
N PRO A 27 16.03 -5.33 -11.44
CA PRO A 27 15.15 -4.14 -11.38
C PRO A 27 15.69 -3.01 -10.49
N VAL A 28 16.29 -3.33 -9.35
CA VAL A 28 16.76 -2.32 -8.39
C VAL A 28 18.27 -2.37 -8.26
N TYR A 29 18.80 -3.45 -7.67
CA TYR A 29 20.25 -3.63 -7.50
C TYR A 29 20.58 -5.12 -7.29
N PRO A 30 21.73 -5.64 -7.75
CA PRO A 30 22.15 -7.02 -7.52
C PRO A 30 22.12 -7.37 -6.03
N GLY A 31 21.48 -8.49 -5.67
CA GLY A 31 21.36 -8.96 -4.30
C GLY A 31 20.30 -8.24 -3.44
N LEU A 32 19.64 -7.22 -3.96
CA LEU A 32 18.56 -6.52 -3.28
C LEU A 32 17.21 -7.00 -3.82
N ALA A 33 16.42 -7.66 -2.98
CA ALA A 33 15.06 -8.07 -3.34
C ALA A 33 14.17 -6.84 -3.54
N PRO A 34 13.63 -6.61 -4.75
CA PRO A 34 12.82 -5.43 -5.01
C PRO A 34 11.46 -5.54 -4.32
N GLY A 35 11.12 -4.56 -3.48
CA GLY A 35 9.74 -4.36 -3.06
C GLY A 35 8.87 -3.87 -4.23
N SER A 36 7.54 -3.92 -4.09
CA SER A 36 6.61 -3.52 -5.17
C SER A 36 6.84 -2.08 -5.65
N GLY A 37 7.04 -1.13 -4.74
CA GLY A 37 7.32 0.26 -5.09
C GLY A 37 8.63 0.42 -5.90
N PRO A 38 9.79 0.12 -5.31
CA PRO A 38 11.08 0.24 -5.98
C PRO A 38 11.18 -0.55 -7.27
N GLY A 39 10.63 -1.79 -7.29
CA GLY A 39 10.67 -2.65 -8.48
C GLY A 39 9.91 -2.06 -9.66
N HIS A 40 8.69 -1.56 -9.44
CA HIS A 40 7.91 -0.92 -10.51
C HIS A 40 8.52 0.40 -10.97
N LEU A 41 9.00 1.23 -10.03
CA LEU A 41 9.67 2.49 -10.41
C LEU A 41 10.90 2.23 -11.28
N ALA A 42 11.70 1.23 -10.93
CA ALA A 42 12.85 0.84 -11.77
C ALA A 42 12.42 0.36 -13.16
N LEU A 43 11.36 -0.45 -13.26
CA LEU A 43 10.80 -0.88 -14.54
C LEU A 43 10.23 0.29 -15.37
N PHE A 44 9.72 1.32 -14.71
CA PHE A 44 9.24 2.54 -15.35
C PHE A 44 10.36 3.54 -15.69
N GLY A 45 11.63 3.20 -15.38
CA GLY A 45 12.79 4.04 -15.67
C GLY A 45 13.07 5.13 -14.63
N TYR A 46 12.45 5.06 -13.44
CA TYR A 46 12.74 5.95 -12.32
C TYR A 46 13.76 5.32 -11.39
N ASP A 47 14.77 6.07 -10.99
CA ASP A 47 15.75 5.61 -10.00
C ASP A 47 15.07 5.34 -8.64
N PRO A 48 14.96 4.08 -8.19
CA PRO A 48 14.25 3.72 -6.97
C PRO A 48 14.95 4.17 -5.68
N PHE A 49 16.21 4.60 -5.76
CA PHE A 49 16.93 5.19 -4.63
C PHE A 49 16.67 6.69 -4.50
N ARG A 50 16.38 7.36 -5.61
CA ARG A 50 16.02 8.77 -5.63
C ARG A 50 14.53 8.99 -5.40
N TYR A 51 13.70 8.17 -6.00
CA TYR A 51 12.25 8.28 -5.97
C TYR A 51 11.66 7.25 -5.01
N VAL A 52 11.72 7.56 -3.72
CA VAL A 52 11.19 6.71 -2.66
C VAL A 52 9.71 7.01 -2.43
N VAL A 53 8.89 5.99 -2.34
CA VAL A 53 7.48 6.12 -2.00
C VAL A 53 7.09 5.13 -0.92
N GLY A 54 6.47 5.64 0.14
CA GLY A 54 5.97 4.82 1.23
C GLY A 54 4.66 4.09 0.88
N ARG A 55 4.39 3.01 1.59
CA ARG A 55 3.19 2.18 1.37
C ARG A 55 1.88 2.93 1.64
N GLY A 56 1.89 3.89 2.57
CA GLY A 56 0.74 4.74 2.86
C GLY A 56 0.34 5.57 1.64
N ALA A 57 1.28 6.29 1.03
CA ALA A 57 1.01 7.07 -0.17
C ALA A 57 0.54 6.20 -1.34
N LEU A 58 1.15 5.02 -1.54
CA LEU A 58 0.72 4.09 -2.59
C LEU A 58 -0.72 3.59 -2.38
N SER A 59 -1.08 3.24 -1.14
CA SER A 59 -2.45 2.87 -0.82
C SER A 59 -3.42 4.04 -1.02
N ALA A 60 -3.05 5.24 -0.59
CA ALA A 60 -3.90 6.43 -0.74
C ALA A 60 -4.18 6.76 -2.21
N LEU A 61 -3.15 6.78 -3.04
CA LEU A 61 -3.28 7.03 -4.48
C LEU A 61 -4.07 5.92 -5.19
N GLY A 62 -3.78 4.67 -4.84
CA GLY A 62 -4.42 3.51 -5.45
C GLY A 62 -5.90 3.35 -5.11
N LEU A 63 -6.33 3.82 -3.93
CA LEU A 63 -7.72 3.87 -3.50
C LEU A 63 -8.48 5.12 -3.99
N GLY A 64 -7.78 6.09 -4.58
CA GLY A 64 -8.36 7.39 -4.89
C GLY A 64 -8.79 8.17 -3.65
N ALA A 65 -8.09 7.97 -2.52
CA ALA A 65 -8.38 8.68 -1.28
C ALA A 65 -8.15 10.19 -1.44
N ASP A 66 -8.91 11.00 -0.69
CA ASP A 66 -8.64 12.44 -0.58
C ASP A 66 -7.33 12.63 0.21
N PHE A 67 -6.22 12.56 -0.52
CA PHE A 67 -4.86 12.65 -0.02
C PHE A 67 -4.20 13.92 -0.55
N ARG A 68 -4.04 14.91 0.32
CA ARG A 68 -3.59 16.26 -0.01
C ARG A 68 -2.13 16.46 0.34
N GLU A 69 -1.58 17.56 -0.16
CA GLU A 69 -0.26 18.00 0.28
C GLU A 69 -0.27 18.31 1.78
N GLY A 70 0.77 17.87 2.50
CA GLY A 70 0.86 18.00 3.95
C GLY A 70 0.24 16.83 4.74
N ASP A 71 -0.69 16.07 4.17
CA ASP A 71 -1.23 14.87 4.79
C ASP A 71 -0.15 13.79 4.95
N VAL A 72 -0.28 12.96 5.99
CA VAL A 72 0.52 11.75 6.18
C VAL A 72 -0.38 10.53 6.08
N ALA A 73 -0.08 9.66 5.12
CA ALA A 73 -0.77 8.40 4.91
C ALA A 73 -0.01 7.23 5.56
N LEU A 74 -0.75 6.33 6.21
CA LEU A 74 -0.22 5.10 6.79
C LEU A 74 -1.05 3.92 6.32
N ARG A 75 -0.41 2.87 5.84
CA ARG A 75 -1.09 1.60 5.60
C ARG A 75 -1.26 0.85 6.90
N GLY A 76 -2.50 0.53 7.26
CA GLY A 76 -2.86 -0.27 8.41
C GLY A 76 -3.14 -1.72 8.05
N ASN A 77 -2.77 -2.63 8.92
CA ASN A 77 -3.27 -4.00 8.92
C ASN A 77 -4.04 -4.23 10.22
N PHE A 78 -5.28 -4.70 10.14
CA PHE A 78 -5.92 -5.27 11.31
C PHE A 78 -5.18 -6.53 11.75
N ALA A 79 -5.03 -6.66 13.05
CA ALA A 79 -4.33 -7.78 13.69
C ALA A 79 -5.16 -8.35 14.83
N THR A 80 -4.92 -9.62 15.15
CA THR A 80 -5.44 -10.24 16.36
C THR A 80 -4.40 -10.14 17.46
N LEU A 81 -4.79 -9.56 18.58
CA LEU A 81 -3.99 -9.46 19.81
C LEU A 81 -4.57 -10.38 20.89
N ASP A 82 -3.70 -11.00 21.67
CA ASP A 82 -4.07 -11.72 22.88
C ASP A 82 -4.42 -10.76 24.04
N PRO A 83 -4.90 -11.30 25.19
CA PRO A 83 -5.21 -10.46 26.36
C PRO A 83 -4.00 -9.67 26.89
N GLU A 84 -2.78 -10.16 26.74
CA GLU A 84 -1.54 -9.48 27.09
C GLU A 84 -1.13 -8.40 26.09
N GLY A 85 -1.85 -8.29 24.97
CA GLY A 85 -1.60 -7.31 23.91
C GLY A 85 -0.51 -7.71 22.90
N LYS A 86 -0.15 -9.00 22.85
CA LYS A 86 0.80 -9.52 21.88
C LYS A 86 0.09 -9.93 20.60
N VAL A 87 0.76 -9.76 19.47
CA VAL A 87 0.24 -10.12 18.15
C VAL A 87 0.17 -11.66 18.01
N VAL A 88 -1.03 -12.19 17.87
CA VAL A 88 -1.28 -13.60 17.59
C VAL A 88 -1.35 -13.81 16.07
N ASP A 89 -2.04 -12.91 15.37
CA ASP A 89 -2.11 -12.92 13.90
C ASP A 89 -1.99 -11.49 13.36
N ARG A 90 -1.00 -11.29 12.51
CA ARG A 90 -0.69 -10.00 11.86
C ARG A 90 -1.65 -9.63 10.71
N ARG A 91 -2.59 -10.49 10.41
CA ARG A 91 -3.55 -10.36 9.29
C ARG A 91 -4.99 -10.62 9.71
N ALA A 92 -5.25 -10.75 11.01
CA ALA A 92 -6.57 -11.00 11.59
C ALA A 92 -7.36 -12.14 10.89
N GLY A 93 -6.67 -13.24 10.50
CA GLY A 93 -7.26 -14.36 9.79
C GLY A 93 -7.68 -14.05 8.34
N ARG A 94 -7.22 -12.94 7.76
CA ARG A 94 -7.63 -12.45 6.42
C ARG A 94 -9.16 -12.40 6.29
N PRO A 95 -9.84 -11.51 7.01
CA PRO A 95 -11.28 -11.41 6.98
C PRO A 95 -11.78 -11.03 5.57
N PRO A 96 -13.02 -11.36 5.22
CA PRO A 96 -13.66 -10.80 4.03
C PRO A 96 -13.63 -9.26 4.03
N THR A 97 -13.60 -8.65 2.86
CA THR A 97 -13.52 -7.18 2.74
C THR A 97 -14.74 -6.49 3.36
N GLU A 98 -15.89 -7.13 3.38
CA GLU A 98 -17.11 -6.62 4.02
C GLU A 98 -16.96 -6.47 5.55
N GLU A 99 -16.26 -7.40 6.20
CA GLU A 99 -15.93 -7.25 7.62
C GLU A 99 -14.98 -6.06 7.85
N ASN A 100 -14.00 -5.87 6.98
CA ASN A 100 -13.12 -4.72 7.02
C ASN A 100 -13.92 -3.41 6.88
N GLN A 101 -14.84 -3.34 5.91
CA GLN A 101 -15.71 -2.17 5.71
C GLN A 101 -16.50 -1.82 6.97
N ARG A 102 -17.08 -2.83 7.64
CA ARG A 102 -17.81 -2.65 8.90
C ARG A 102 -16.90 -2.08 10.00
N VAL A 103 -15.71 -2.65 10.17
CA VAL A 103 -14.77 -2.20 11.20
C VAL A 103 -14.21 -0.82 10.88
N VAL A 104 -13.91 -0.53 9.63
CA VAL A 104 -13.48 0.81 9.19
C VAL A 104 -14.60 1.83 9.43
N ALA A 105 -15.88 1.51 9.17
CA ALA A 105 -17.01 2.39 9.48
C ALA A 105 -17.08 2.71 10.98
N LYS A 106 -16.92 1.71 11.85
CA LYS A 106 -16.85 1.88 13.31
C LYS A 106 -15.71 2.81 13.73
N LEU A 107 -14.54 2.68 13.11
CA LEU A 107 -13.40 3.57 13.38
C LEU A 107 -13.62 5.00 12.91
N LYS A 108 -14.23 5.19 11.73
CA LYS A 108 -14.57 6.54 11.22
C LYS A 108 -15.47 7.31 12.18
N GLU A 109 -16.46 6.63 12.74
CA GLU A 109 -17.40 7.21 13.69
C GLU A 109 -16.73 7.50 15.03
N ALA A 110 -15.93 6.56 15.54
CA ALA A 110 -15.34 6.65 16.88
C ALA A 110 -14.09 7.55 16.96
N ILE A 111 -13.34 7.69 15.84
CA ILE A 111 -12.05 8.39 15.82
C ILE A 111 -11.98 9.35 14.61
N PRO A 112 -12.85 10.35 14.52
CA PRO A 112 -12.76 11.34 13.44
C PRO A 112 -11.57 12.28 13.59
N ARG A 113 -11.02 12.38 14.81
CA ARG A 113 -9.87 13.25 15.15
C ARG A 113 -9.05 12.65 16.29
N ILE A 114 -7.76 12.99 16.28
CA ILE A 114 -6.88 12.83 17.43
C ILE A 114 -6.23 14.19 17.68
N GLU A 115 -6.48 14.78 18.85
CA GLU A 115 -6.13 16.17 19.16
C GLU A 115 -6.73 17.10 18.08
N ASP A 116 -5.90 17.91 17.43
CA ASP A 116 -6.28 18.83 16.35
C ASP A 116 -6.12 18.25 14.94
N VAL A 117 -5.71 16.98 14.83
CA VAL A 117 -5.48 16.27 13.55
C VAL A 117 -6.70 15.45 13.16
N GLU A 118 -7.20 15.64 11.95
CA GLU A 118 -8.27 14.82 11.37
C GLU A 118 -7.73 13.43 11.01
N VAL A 119 -8.56 12.40 11.21
CA VAL A 119 -8.23 11.01 10.92
C VAL A 119 -9.22 10.45 9.92
N HIS A 120 -8.74 10.14 8.72
CA HIS A 120 -9.56 9.57 7.67
C HIS A 120 -9.19 8.11 7.44
N PHE A 121 -10.16 7.21 7.61
CA PHE A 121 -9.96 5.78 7.38
C PHE A 121 -10.55 5.36 6.04
N TYR A 122 -9.90 4.43 5.34
CA TYR A 122 -10.38 3.84 4.09
C TYR A 122 -10.16 2.32 4.11
N THR A 123 -11.15 1.57 3.65
CA THR A 123 -10.99 0.13 3.41
C THR A 123 -10.09 -0.10 2.20
N GLU A 124 -9.11 -1.00 2.31
CA GLU A 124 -8.34 -1.47 1.15
C GLU A 124 -8.86 -2.84 0.71
N SER A 125 -8.52 -3.91 1.41
CA SER A 125 -9.05 -5.25 1.17
C SER A 125 -8.67 -6.20 2.32
N GLU A 126 -9.48 -7.21 2.59
CA GLU A 126 -9.22 -8.20 3.64
C GLU A 126 -8.89 -7.51 4.99
N HIS A 127 -7.69 -7.74 5.51
CA HIS A 127 -7.16 -7.15 6.75
C HIS A 127 -6.54 -5.76 6.59
N ARG A 128 -6.51 -5.19 5.38
CA ARG A 128 -5.79 -3.96 5.06
C ARG A 128 -6.72 -2.76 5.04
N PHE A 129 -6.26 -1.68 5.61
CA PHE A 129 -6.91 -0.39 5.56
C PHE A 129 -5.88 0.73 5.43
N LEU A 130 -6.33 1.92 5.09
CA LEU A 130 -5.53 3.12 4.99
C LEU A 130 -6.00 4.11 6.05
N VAL A 131 -5.05 4.81 6.64
CA VAL A 131 -5.29 6.02 7.45
C VAL A 131 -4.59 7.19 6.79
N VAL A 132 -5.30 8.30 6.69
CA VAL A 132 -4.74 9.61 6.31
C VAL A 132 -4.89 10.54 7.52
N LEU A 133 -3.78 11.04 8.01
CA LEU A 133 -3.69 12.06 9.04
C LEU A 133 -3.61 13.42 8.36
N ARG A 134 -4.51 14.33 8.70
CA ARG A 134 -4.58 15.69 8.14
C ARG A 134 -4.46 16.73 9.24
N GLY A 135 -3.40 17.49 9.18
CA GLY A 135 -3.09 18.55 10.15
C GLY A 135 -1.76 19.21 9.84
N GLU A 136 -1.48 20.32 10.53
CA GLU A 136 -0.22 21.04 10.37
C GLU A 136 0.94 20.35 11.09
N GLY A 137 2.17 20.55 10.61
CA GLY A 137 3.39 20.11 11.27
C GLY A 137 3.55 18.59 11.37
N LEU A 138 3.00 17.83 10.42
CA LEU A 138 3.17 16.39 10.32
C LEU A 138 4.41 16.05 9.47
N GLY A 139 5.32 15.25 10.01
CA GLY A 139 6.41 14.62 9.27
C GLY A 139 6.10 13.15 8.98
N ASP A 140 6.75 12.54 8.00
CA ASP A 140 6.49 11.15 7.58
C ASP A 140 7.64 10.17 7.86
N ALA A 141 8.75 10.66 8.40
CA ALA A 141 9.88 9.82 8.81
C ALA A 141 9.59 9.11 10.15
N VAL A 142 8.63 8.17 10.12
CA VAL A 142 8.14 7.43 11.29
C VAL A 142 8.31 5.94 11.08
N THR A 143 8.79 5.22 12.12
CA THR A 143 8.98 3.78 12.07
C THR A 143 7.66 3.02 12.02
N ASP A 144 7.68 1.82 11.40
CA ASP A 144 6.55 0.89 11.41
C ASP A 144 6.22 0.43 12.84
N THR A 145 4.92 0.18 13.12
CA THR A 145 4.50 -0.43 14.40
C THR A 145 4.35 -1.95 14.31
N ASP A 146 4.47 -2.52 13.11
CA ASP A 146 4.41 -3.96 12.89
C ASP A 146 5.72 -4.65 13.32
N PRO A 147 5.72 -5.53 14.36
CA PRO A 147 6.91 -6.24 14.80
C PRO A 147 7.41 -7.29 13.79
N GLN A 148 6.65 -7.54 12.73
CA GLN A 148 6.89 -8.55 11.69
C GLN A 148 6.97 -10.01 12.21
N LYS A 149 6.66 -10.22 13.47
CA LYS A 149 6.63 -11.51 14.18
C LYS A 149 5.39 -11.59 15.06
N THR A 150 4.90 -12.80 15.28
CA THR A 150 3.90 -13.09 16.32
C THR A 150 4.55 -13.25 17.68
N GLY A 151 3.77 -13.18 18.76
CA GLY A 151 4.24 -13.32 20.14
C GLY A 151 4.87 -12.04 20.72
N LEU A 152 4.94 -10.96 19.96
CA LEU A 152 5.44 -9.65 20.39
C LEU A 152 4.31 -8.63 20.40
N PRO A 153 4.34 -7.63 21.30
CA PRO A 153 3.41 -6.50 21.21
C PRO A 153 3.69 -5.66 19.95
N PRO A 154 2.70 -4.93 19.43
CA PRO A 154 2.95 -3.89 18.45
C PRO A 154 4.06 -2.96 18.93
N LEU A 155 4.94 -2.56 18.02
CA LEU A 155 6.01 -1.63 18.33
C LEU A 155 5.44 -0.22 18.52
N LYS A 156 6.10 0.58 19.34
CA LYS A 156 5.83 2.01 19.39
C LYS A 156 6.45 2.69 18.18
N ALA A 157 5.67 3.52 17.49
CA ALA A 157 6.17 4.39 16.44
C ALA A 157 7.20 5.36 17.02
N LYS A 158 8.31 5.52 16.33
CA LYS A 158 9.40 6.44 16.67
C LYS A 158 9.64 7.38 15.50
N ALA A 159 9.91 8.64 15.80
CA ALA A 159 10.38 9.59 14.80
C ALA A 159 11.83 9.27 14.41
N LEU A 160 12.13 9.43 13.14
CA LEU A 160 13.48 9.32 12.58
C LEU A 160 14.11 10.69 12.37
N ASP A 161 13.30 11.76 12.49
CA ASP A 161 13.72 13.15 12.49
C ASP A 161 12.83 13.99 13.41
N GLU A 162 13.26 15.22 13.72
CA GLU A 162 12.54 16.15 14.60
C GLU A 162 11.15 16.54 14.04
N ALA A 163 11.04 16.72 12.72
CA ALA A 163 9.78 17.09 12.06
C ALA A 163 8.70 16.00 12.19
N SER A 164 9.08 14.76 12.49
CA SER A 164 8.19 13.61 12.59
C SER A 164 7.83 13.21 14.02
N GLU A 165 8.36 13.91 15.05
CA GLU A 165 8.08 13.59 16.46
C GLU A 165 6.59 13.67 16.78
N ARG A 166 5.92 14.71 16.28
CA ARG A 166 4.48 14.87 16.44
C ARG A 166 3.71 13.71 15.82
N THR A 167 4.05 13.32 14.61
CA THR A 167 3.39 12.22 13.90
C THR A 167 3.60 10.90 14.61
N ALA A 168 4.81 10.58 15.07
CA ALA A 168 5.08 9.35 15.81
C ALA A 168 4.24 9.27 17.10
N ARG A 169 4.10 10.37 17.85
CA ARG A 169 3.24 10.45 19.02
C ARG A 169 1.76 10.22 18.66
N LEU A 170 1.28 10.87 17.60
CA LEU A 170 -0.11 10.71 17.14
C LEU A 170 -0.41 9.28 16.66
N VAL A 171 0.52 8.62 15.97
CA VAL A 171 0.38 7.21 15.56
C VAL A 171 0.28 6.28 16.76
N ASN A 172 1.02 6.55 17.85
CA ASN A 172 0.91 5.78 19.09
C ASN A 172 -0.45 5.98 19.75
N LEU A 173 -0.92 7.23 19.87
CA LEU A 173 -2.26 7.54 20.38
C LEU A 173 -3.36 6.90 19.52
N LEU A 174 -3.23 6.95 18.20
CA LEU A 174 -4.15 6.29 17.28
C LEU A 174 -4.20 4.78 17.51
N SER A 175 -3.05 4.14 17.68
CA SER A 175 -2.97 2.70 17.96
C SER A 175 -3.70 2.32 19.26
N GLU A 176 -3.54 3.13 20.31
CA GLU A 176 -4.22 2.93 21.59
C GLU A 176 -5.74 3.14 21.45
N ARG A 177 -6.18 4.20 20.77
CA ARG A 177 -7.61 4.47 20.52
C ARG A 177 -8.27 3.39 19.67
N ILE A 178 -7.61 2.91 18.63
CA ILE A 178 -8.11 1.81 17.81
C ILE A 178 -8.28 0.55 18.66
N ARG A 179 -7.31 0.21 19.50
CA ARG A 179 -7.40 -0.94 20.41
C ARG A 179 -8.58 -0.81 21.38
N GLU A 180 -8.83 0.36 21.92
CA GLU A 180 -9.97 0.63 22.82
C GLU A 180 -11.31 0.41 22.08
N VAL A 181 -11.45 0.99 20.88
CA VAL A 181 -12.67 0.91 20.05
C VAL A 181 -12.93 -0.53 19.60
N LEU A 182 -11.88 -1.28 19.29
CA LEU A 182 -11.97 -2.61 18.72
C LEU A 182 -11.81 -3.76 19.74
N LYS A 183 -11.75 -3.46 21.04
CA LYS A 183 -11.49 -4.46 22.10
C LYS A 183 -12.44 -5.67 22.09
N ASP A 184 -13.67 -5.48 21.63
CA ASP A 184 -14.70 -6.52 21.56
C ASP A 184 -14.73 -7.24 20.20
N GLU A 185 -13.89 -6.85 19.25
CA GLU A 185 -13.78 -7.53 17.97
C GLU A 185 -12.96 -8.82 18.11
N PRO A 186 -13.50 -9.98 17.70
CA PRO A 186 -12.86 -11.27 18.00
C PRO A 186 -11.53 -11.49 17.27
N ARG A 187 -11.34 -10.87 16.10
CA ARG A 187 -10.14 -11.04 15.28
C ARG A 187 -9.43 -9.74 14.94
N MET A 188 -10.17 -8.67 14.71
CA MET A 188 -9.64 -7.36 14.33
C MET A 188 -9.57 -6.40 15.53
N ASN A 189 -8.96 -6.84 16.64
CA ASN A 189 -8.91 -6.09 17.89
C ASN A 189 -7.63 -5.23 18.05
N GLY A 190 -6.83 -5.13 17.02
CA GLY A 190 -5.63 -4.29 16.95
C GLY A 190 -5.28 -3.85 15.56
N ALA A 191 -4.36 -2.91 15.45
CA ALA A 191 -3.85 -2.38 14.19
C ALA A 191 -2.33 -2.30 14.19
N LEU A 192 -1.73 -2.57 13.03
CA LEU A 192 -0.30 -2.46 12.78
C LEU A 192 -0.08 -1.50 11.61
N PHE A 193 0.65 -0.41 11.84
CA PHE A 193 0.90 0.63 10.85
C PHE A 193 2.26 0.46 10.17
N ARG A 194 2.28 0.77 8.87
CA ARG A 194 3.48 0.63 8.04
C ARG A 194 3.54 1.72 6.98
N GLY A 195 4.78 2.16 6.69
CA GLY A 195 5.10 3.02 5.57
C GLY A 195 4.41 4.37 5.61
N ALA A 196 4.55 5.07 6.75
CA ALA A 196 4.15 6.47 6.84
C ALA A 196 4.76 7.26 5.67
N SER A 197 3.95 8.07 5.00
CA SER A 197 4.44 8.85 3.86
C SER A 197 3.54 10.01 3.52
N LYS A 198 4.14 11.12 3.14
CA LYS A 198 3.50 12.26 2.49
C LYS A 198 3.22 11.95 1.03
N LYS A 199 2.41 12.80 0.40
CA LYS A 199 2.18 12.72 -1.04
C LYS A 199 3.48 13.05 -1.77
N PRO A 200 4.08 12.08 -2.48
CA PRO A 200 5.32 12.35 -3.18
C PRO A 200 5.05 13.12 -4.48
N SER A 201 6.01 13.96 -4.86
CA SER A 201 6.00 14.63 -6.16
C SER A 201 7.04 13.99 -7.06
N PHE A 202 6.59 13.36 -8.14
CA PHE A 202 7.44 12.73 -9.15
C PHE A 202 7.26 13.43 -10.49
N PRO A 203 8.32 13.57 -11.29
CA PRO A 203 8.16 14.02 -12.67
C PRO A 203 7.33 12.99 -13.45
N ARG A 204 6.39 13.46 -14.27
CA ARG A 204 5.51 12.59 -15.04
C ARG A 204 6.23 11.96 -16.23
N MET A 205 5.82 10.78 -16.67
CA MET A 205 6.37 10.12 -17.86
C MET A 205 6.20 10.96 -19.12
N GLN A 206 5.15 11.78 -19.20
CA GLN A 206 4.95 12.77 -20.25
C GLN A 206 6.09 13.79 -20.31
N GLU A 207 6.60 14.19 -19.15
CA GLU A 207 7.66 15.19 -19.05
C GLU A 207 9.04 14.57 -19.30
N VAL A 208 9.28 13.39 -18.74
CA VAL A 208 10.60 12.71 -18.78
C VAL A 208 10.79 11.98 -20.11
N TYR A 209 9.82 11.20 -20.54
CA TYR A 209 9.94 10.26 -21.65
C TYR A 209 9.12 10.66 -22.88
N LYS A 210 8.32 11.74 -22.80
CA LYS A 210 7.40 12.17 -23.85
C LYS A 210 6.39 11.09 -24.25
N LEU A 211 6.00 10.25 -23.28
CA LEU A 211 5.02 9.17 -23.44
C LEU A 211 3.70 9.56 -22.79
N THR A 212 2.59 9.11 -23.35
CA THR A 212 1.26 9.17 -22.76
C THR A 212 0.82 7.75 -22.41
N PRO A 213 1.30 7.20 -21.29
CA PRO A 213 1.07 5.81 -20.93
C PRO A 213 -0.27 5.62 -20.23
N ALA A 214 -0.84 4.43 -20.39
CA ALA A 214 -1.97 3.95 -19.62
C ALA A 214 -1.59 2.70 -18.80
N ALA A 215 -2.31 2.43 -17.73
CA ALA A 215 -2.12 1.26 -16.90
C ALA A 215 -3.43 0.49 -16.72
N ILE A 216 -3.36 -0.82 -16.90
CA ILE A 216 -4.45 -1.75 -16.62
C ILE A 216 -4.07 -2.57 -15.39
N ALA A 217 -4.64 -2.22 -14.24
CA ALA A 217 -4.35 -2.88 -12.96
C ALA A 217 -5.60 -2.95 -12.09
N SER A 218 -5.78 -4.05 -11.36
CA SER A 218 -6.84 -4.20 -10.36
C SER A 218 -6.35 -3.87 -8.95
N TYR A 219 -5.10 -4.22 -8.62
CA TYR A 219 -4.58 -4.03 -7.27
C TYR A 219 -4.27 -2.55 -6.95
N PRO A 220 -4.77 -2.00 -5.83
CA PRO A 220 -4.67 -0.57 -5.51
C PRO A 220 -3.23 -0.01 -5.52
N MET A 221 -2.26 -0.76 -5.00
CA MET A 221 -0.86 -0.32 -4.98
C MET A 221 -0.30 -0.10 -6.39
N TYR A 222 -0.65 -0.96 -7.36
CA TYR A 222 -0.19 -0.81 -8.75
C TYR A 222 -0.86 0.36 -9.45
N LYS A 223 -2.16 0.59 -9.17
CA LYS A 223 -2.87 1.80 -9.60
C LYS A 223 -2.20 3.06 -9.04
N GLY A 224 -1.84 3.03 -7.74
CA GLY A 224 -1.15 4.14 -7.09
C GLY A 224 0.20 4.46 -7.73
N LEU A 225 1.01 3.44 -8.03
CA LEU A 225 2.30 3.61 -8.72
C LEU A 225 2.13 4.17 -10.13
N ALA A 226 1.17 3.65 -10.89
CA ALA A 226 0.87 4.15 -12.22
C ALA A 226 0.44 5.63 -12.20
N SER A 227 -0.50 5.97 -11.32
CA SER A 227 -0.96 7.36 -11.13
C SER A 227 0.17 8.29 -10.73
N LEU A 228 1.09 7.83 -9.87
CA LEU A 228 2.21 8.62 -9.35
C LEU A 228 3.15 9.09 -10.47
N VAL A 229 3.39 8.24 -11.46
CA VAL A 229 4.24 8.56 -12.62
C VAL A 229 3.46 9.16 -13.81
N GLY A 230 2.17 9.44 -13.62
CA GLY A 230 1.33 10.12 -14.61
C GLY A 230 0.70 9.21 -15.66
N MET A 231 0.62 7.89 -15.41
CA MET A 231 -0.16 7.00 -16.28
C MET A 231 -1.66 7.22 -16.04
N GLU A 232 -2.45 7.10 -17.09
CA GLU A 232 -3.90 6.98 -17.00
C GLU A 232 -4.24 5.57 -16.50
N VAL A 233 -4.94 5.46 -15.36
CA VAL A 233 -5.39 4.17 -14.84
C VAL A 233 -6.74 3.85 -15.44
N LEU A 234 -6.75 2.90 -16.37
CA LEU A 234 -7.97 2.45 -17.03
C LEU A 234 -8.86 1.64 -16.08
N PRO A 235 -10.18 1.81 -16.14
CA PRO A 235 -11.11 1.02 -15.36
C PRO A 235 -11.05 -0.46 -15.78
N VAL A 236 -11.07 -1.37 -14.80
CA VAL A 236 -11.11 -2.81 -15.00
C VAL A 236 -12.38 -3.35 -14.35
N GLU A 237 -13.22 -4.01 -15.13
CA GLU A 237 -14.41 -4.69 -14.63
C GLU A 237 -14.05 -6.04 -13.97
N GLY A 238 -14.79 -6.41 -12.92
CA GLY A 238 -14.60 -7.65 -12.19
C GLY A 238 -13.74 -7.53 -10.93
N GLU A 239 -13.74 -8.56 -10.12
CA GLU A 239 -13.00 -8.65 -8.87
C GLU A 239 -11.63 -9.31 -9.07
N GLY A 240 -10.65 -8.88 -8.28
CA GLY A 240 -9.33 -9.51 -8.21
C GLY A 240 -8.53 -9.44 -9.50
N ASP A 241 -8.00 -10.59 -9.94
CA ASP A 241 -7.18 -10.72 -11.14
C ASP A 241 -7.99 -11.08 -12.40
N ALA A 242 -9.22 -10.58 -12.53
CA ALA A 242 -10.10 -10.85 -13.65
C ALA A 242 -9.41 -10.57 -15.01
N LEU A 243 -8.87 -11.60 -15.63
CA LEU A 243 -8.15 -11.50 -16.91
C LEU A 243 -9.06 -10.95 -18.01
N GLU A 244 -10.34 -11.36 -18.00
CA GLU A 244 -11.34 -10.91 -18.98
C GLU A 244 -11.57 -9.40 -18.91
N GLY A 245 -11.71 -8.83 -17.71
CA GLY A 245 -11.85 -7.38 -17.53
C GLY A 245 -10.62 -6.60 -18.00
N LYS A 246 -9.41 -7.13 -17.77
CA LYS A 246 -8.16 -6.53 -18.24
C LYS A 246 -8.05 -6.58 -19.77
N LEU A 247 -8.43 -7.70 -20.39
CA LEU A 247 -8.44 -7.85 -21.85
C LEU A 247 -9.49 -6.95 -22.50
N LYS A 248 -10.66 -6.77 -21.88
CA LYS A 248 -11.67 -5.83 -22.33
C LYS A 248 -11.13 -4.40 -22.30
N ALA A 249 -10.59 -3.96 -21.17
CA ALA A 249 -10.00 -2.63 -21.02
C ALA A 249 -8.88 -2.40 -22.05
N LEU A 250 -8.04 -3.40 -22.34
CA LEU A 250 -7.01 -3.31 -23.37
C LEU A 250 -7.63 -3.11 -24.76
N LYS A 251 -8.62 -3.92 -25.15
CA LYS A 251 -9.24 -3.86 -26.48
C LYS A 251 -10.00 -2.56 -26.75
N GLU A 252 -10.58 -1.96 -25.72
CA GLU A 252 -11.36 -0.72 -25.82
C GLU A 252 -10.48 0.54 -25.92
N ASN A 253 -9.23 0.46 -25.49
CA ASN A 253 -8.34 1.63 -25.36
C ASN A 253 -7.04 1.52 -26.17
N TRP A 254 -6.88 0.44 -26.96
CA TRP A 254 -5.70 0.22 -27.81
C TRP A 254 -5.94 0.61 -29.27
#